data_6cc83efe188b1c1191512fc89eb6ddc0
#
_entry.id   6cc83efe188b1c1191512fc89eb6ddc0
#
_cell.length_a   1.000
_cell.length_b   1.000
_cell.length_c   1.000
_cell.angle_alpha   90.00
_cell.angle_beta   90.00
_cell.angle_gamma   90.00
#
_symmetry.space_group_name_H-M   'P 1'
#
loop_
_entity.id
_entity.type
_entity.pdbx_description
1 polymer ?
#
loop_
_entity_poly.entity_id
_entity_poly.type
_entity_poly.pdbx_seq_one_letter_code
_entity_poly.pdbx_strand_id
1 'polypeptide(L)'
;MPAISFTLPWPPSANHYWRRNGGIYFISSKGIAYRNLTSTECLLFKGCFENKERLSVKILAYPPDRRRRDLDNILKCLLDSLQKAGVYADDSQIDFLQLTRMSERTGKVFVTIEEIGD
;
A
#
# COMPACT_ATOMS: atom_id res chain seq x y z
N MET A 1 -9.02 19.52 6.19
CA MET A 1 -9.01 18.10 5.74
C MET A 1 -7.59 17.63 5.65
N PRO A 2 -7.23 16.61 6.40
CA PRO A 2 -5.88 16.12 6.29
C PRO A 2 -5.66 15.38 4.97
N ALA A 3 -4.56 15.70 4.35
CA ALA A 3 -4.04 14.95 3.23
C ALA A 3 -2.63 14.55 3.60
N ILE A 4 -2.28 13.28 3.44
CA ILE A 4 -0.96 12.78 3.75
C ILE A 4 -0.32 12.21 2.51
N SER A 5 1.00 12.33 2.40
CA SER A 5 1.75 11.76 1.30
C SER A 5 3.05 11.18 1.84
N PHE A 6 3.47 10.07 1.24
CA PHE A 6 4.71 9.40 1.64
C PHE A 6 5.19 8.49 0.52
N THR A 7 6.44 8.10 0.61
CA THR A 7 7.08 7.21 -0.36
C THR A 7 7.44 5.90 0.33
N LEU A 8 7.16 4.79 -0.33
CA LEU A 8 7.51 3.45 0.13
C LEU A 8 8.28 2.73 -0.96
N PRO A 9 9.08 1.71 -0.62
CA PRO A 9 9.67 0.84 -1.64
C PRO A 9 8.60 0.13 -2.45
N TRP A 10 8.99 -0.37 -3.62
CA TRP A 10 8.11 -1.18 -4.47
C TRP A 10 7.62 -2.40 -3.68
N PRO A 11 6.30 -2.61 -3.58
CA PRO A 11 5.77 -3.73 -2.80
C PRO A 11 6.06 -5.08 -3.45
N PRO A 12 6.16 -6.16 -2.67
CA PRO A 12 6.15 -7.50 -3.24
C PRO A 12 4.85 -7.74 -4.02
N SER A 13 4.92 -8.51 -5.09
CA SER A 13 3.72 -8.87 -5.84
C SER A 13 2.79 -9.73 -4.98
N ALA A 14 1.52 -9.80 -5.36
CA ALA A 14 0.53 -10.64 -4.66
C ALA A 14 1.03 -12.09 -4.53
N ASN A 15 1.70 -12.60 -5.57
CA ASN A 15 2.22 -13.97 -5.57
C ASN A 15 3.34 -14.17 -4.54
N HIS A 16 4.08 -13.14 -4.19
CA HIS A 16 5.18 -13.20 -3.22
C HIS A 16 4.79 -12.71 -1.84
N TYR A 17 3.65 -12.06 -1.74
CA TYR A 17 3.13 -11.58 -0.46
C TYR A 17 2.53 -12.72 0.36
N TRP A 18 1.83 -13.63 -0.33
CA TRP A 18 1.18 -14.78 0.30
C TRP A 18 2.00 -16.05 0.08
N ARG A 19 1.93 -16.96 1.05
CA ARG A 19 2.45 -18.32 0.96
C ARG A 19 1.33 -19.29 1.30
N ARG A 20 1.43 -20.50 0.77
CA ARG A 20 0.49 -21.57 1.03
C ARG A 20 1.23 -22.80 1.55
N ASN A 21 0.72 -23.40 2.62
CA ASN A 21 1.26 -24.63 3.16
C ASN A 21 0.11 -25.52 3.62
N GLY A 22 -0.08 -26.66 2.96
CA GLY A 22 -1.12 -27.63 3.32
C GLY A 22 -2.53 -27.06 3.28
N GLY A 23 -2.83 -26.15 2.36
CA GLY A 23 -4.14 -25.52 2.25
C GLY A 23 -4.32 -24.26 3.10
N ILE A 24 -3.32 -23.93 3.92
CA ILE A 24 -3.36 -22.74 4.77
C ILE A 24 -2.58 -21.63 4.08
N TYR A 25 -3.20 -20.45 3.96
CA TYR A 25 -2.53 -19.26 3.44
C TYR A 25 -1.96 -18.43 4.60
N PHE A 26 -0.75 -17.94 4.44
CA PHE A 26 -0.11 -17.08 5.42
C PHE A 26 0.76 -16.03 4.72
N ILE A 27 1.11 -14.97 5.45
CA ILE A 27 1.94 -13.90 4.90
C ILE A 27 3.37 -14.40 4.80
N SER A 28 4.01 -14.21 3.64
CA SER A 28 5.41 -14.60 3.43
C SER A 28 6.36 -13.73 4.26
N SER A 29 7.61 -14.17 4.39
CA SER A 29 8.63 -13.36 5.05
C SER A 29 8.83 -12.01 4.36
N LYS A 30 8.74 -11.97 3.03
CA LYS A 30 8.81 -10.72 2.27
C LYS A 30 7.63 -9.80 2.60
N GLY A 31 6.44 -10.37 2.75
CA GLY A 31 5.25 -9.63 3.13
C GLY A 31 5.37 -9.04 4.52
N ILE A 32 5.85 -9.84 5.48
CA ILE A 32 6.07 -9.39 6.86
C ILE A 32 7.10 -8.25 6.89
N ALA A 33 8.21 -8.42 6.16
CA ALA A 33 9.24 -7.39 6.08
C ALA A 33 8.67 -6.08 5.52
N TYR A 34 7.85 -6.16 4.49
CA TYR A 34 7.23 -4.98 3.90
C TYR A 34 6.25 -4.30 4.86
N ARG A 35 5.46 -5.08 5.59
CA ARG A 35 4.56 -4.54 6.63
C ARG A 35 5.34 -3.80 7.71
N ASN A 36 6.45 -4.39 8.17
CA ASN A 36 7.27 -3.78 9.22
C ASN A 36 7.91 -2.48 8.74
N LEU A 37 8.42 -2.47 7.51
CA LEU A 37 8.99 -1.27 6.92
C LEU A 37 7.93 -0.18 6.76
N THR A 38 6.74 -0.56 6.28
CA THR A 38 5.63 0.38 6.11
C THR A 38 5.22 0.98 7.45
N SER A 39 5.16 0.18 8.51
CA SER A 39 4.82 0.66 9.84
C SER A 39 5.83 1.68 10.34
N THR A 40 7.11 1.47 10.07
CA THR A 40 8.17 2.42 10.44
C THR A 40 8.05 3.71 9.63
N GLU A 41 7.92 3.59 8.31
CA GLU A 41 7.85 4.76 7.42
C GLU A 41 6.59 5.61 7.66
N CYS A 42 5.49 4.97 8.05
CA CYS A 42 4.20 5.64 8.24
C CYS A 42 3.88 5.92 9.71
N LEU A 43 4.87 5.84 10.60
CA LEU A 43 4.64 5.99 12.04
C LEU A 43 3.95 7.31 12.39
N LEU A 44 4.31 8.39 11.71
CA LEU A 44 3.71 9.72 11.94
C LEU A 44 2.25 9.79 11.52
N PHE A 45 1.80 8.85 10.69
CA PHE A 45 0.43 8.83 10.16
C PHE A 45 -0.45 7.78 10.82
N LYS A 46 0.09 7.08 11.83
CA LYS A 46 -0.68 6.07 12.55
C LYS A 46 -1.89 6.73 13.22
N GLY A 47 -3.05 6.15 12.99
CA GLY A 47 -4.29 6.67 13.54
C GLY A 47 -4.91 7.83 12.78
N CYS A 48 -4.32 8.22 11.64
CA CYS A 48 -4.76 9.41 10.90
C CYS A 48 -6.21 9.30 10.43
N PHE A 49 -6.63 8.11 10.00
CA PHE A 49 -7.97 7.88 9.44
C PHE A 49 -8.64 6.68 10.11
N GLU A 50 -8.76 6.69 11.45
CA GLU A 50 -9.33 5.53 12.16
C GLU A 50 -10.82 5.62 12.46
N ASN A 51 -11.50 6.69 12.06
CA ASN A 51 -12.91 6.93 12.39
C ASN A 51 -13.87 6.69 11.24
N LYS A 52 -13.57 5.74 10.35
CA LYS A 52 -14.42 5.37 9.21
C LYS A 52 -14.57 6.47 8.15
N GLU A 53 -13.65 7.41 8.12
CA GLU A 53 -13.62 8.42 7.06
C GLU A 53 -13.60 7.74 5.69
N ARG A 54 -14.27 8.31 4.70
CA ARG A 54 -14.17 7.83 3.33
C ARG A 54 -12.92 8.41 2.70
N LEU A 55 -12.16 7.58 2.00
CA LEU A 55 -10.80 7.94 1.58
C LEU A 55 -10.61 7.89 0.08
N SER A 56 -9.79 8.80 -0.41
CA SER A 56 -9.21 8.78 -1.74
C SER A 56 -7.74 8.39 -1.62
N VAL A 57 -7.32 7.38 -2.36
CA VAL A 57 -5.94 6.91 -2.38
C VAL A 57 -5.41 7.01 -3.81
N LYS A 58 -4.33 7.78 -3.98
CA LYS A 58 -3.66 7.93 -5.27
C LYS A 58 -2.24 7.41 -5.14
N ILE A 59 -1.84 6.55 -6.06
CA ILE A 59 -0.54 5.88 -6.04
C ILE A 59 0.17 6.12 -7.37
N LEU A 60 1.37 6.68 -7.30
CA LEU A 60 2.27 6.77 -8.44
C LEU A 60 3.30 5.65 -8.27
N ALA A 61 3.31 4.70 -9.19
CA ALA A 61 4.14 3.51 -9.09
C ALA A 61 5.32 3.61 -10.05
N TYR A 62 6.53 3.66 -9.48
CA TYR A 62 7.80 3.78 -10.21
C TYR A 62 8.49 2.42 -10.18
N PRO A 63 8.38 1.60 -11.26
CA PRO A 63 8.93 0.25 -11.25
C PRO A 63 10.44 0.21 -11.00
N PRO A 64 10.96 -0.87 -10.43
CA PRO A 64 12.41 -0.95 -10.17
C PRO A 64 13.23 -1.24 -11.43
N ASP A 65 12.60 -1.81 -12.46
CA ASP A 65 13.28 -2.16 -13.71
C ASP A 65 12.26 -2.27 -14.85
N ARG A 66 12.68 -2.73 -16.00
CA ARG A 66 11.83 -2.83 -17.20
C ARG A 66 11.09 -4.16 -17.33
N ARG A 67 11.14 -5.02 -16.32
CA ARG A 67 10.39 -6.28 -16.36
C ARG A 67 8.91 -6.02 -16.49
N ARG A 68 8.23 -6.90 -17.19
CA ARG A 68 6.79 -6.84 -17.32
C ARG A 68 6.14 -7.11 -15.98
N ARG A 69 5.27 -6.21 -15.55
CA ARG A 69 4.53 -6.32 -14.29
C ARG A 69 3.11 -5.82 -14.48
N ASP A 70 2.16 -6.53 -13.90
CA ASP A 70 0.79 -6.05 -13.84
C ASP A 70 0.66 -5.09 -12.67
N LEU A 71 0.04 -3.94 -12.90
CA LEU A 71 -0.08 -2.90 -11.88
C LEU A 71 -0.82 -3.38 -10.64
N ASP A 72 -1.90 -4.14 -10.83
CA ASP A 72 -2.74 -4.58 -9.71
C ASP A 72 -2.02 -5.53 -8.75
N ASN A 73 -0.93 -6.17 -9.20
CA ASN A 73 -0.19 -7.12 -8.36
C ASN A 73 0.47 -6.51 -7.13
N ILE A 74 0.64 -5.18 -7.08
CA ILE A 74 1.24 -4.53 -5.91
C ILE A 74 0.19 -4.03 -4.92
N LEU A 75 -1.08 -3.96 -5.32
CA LEU A 75 -2.12 -3.32 -4.50
C LEU A 75 -2.40 -4.08 -3.21
N LYS A 76 -2.50 -5.41 -3.29
CA LYS A 76 -2.88 -6.20 -2.10
C LYS A 76 -1.89 -6.01 -0.97
N CYS A 77 -0.60 -6.13 -1.26
CA CYS A 77 0.44 -5.94 -0.26
C CYS A 77 0.46 -4.50 0.26
N LEU A 78 0.39 -3.53 -0.65
CA LEU A 78 0.48 -2.11 -0.29
C LEU A 78 -0.68 -1.70 0.62
N LEU A 79 -1.92 -1.96 0.19
CA LEU A 79 -3.09 -1.52 0.96
C LEU A 79 -3.21 -2.27 2.29
N ASP A 80 -2.87 -3.56 2.31
CA ASP A 80 -2.88 -4.34 3.54
C ASP A 80 -1.81 -3.86 4.52
N SER A 81 -0.63 -3.51 4.02
CA SER A 81 0.45 -2.98 4.86
C SER A 81 0.11 -1.63 5.47
N LEU A 82 -0.58 -0.77 4.73
CA LEU A 82 -1.05 0.52 5.24
C LEU A 82 -2.10 0.33 6.34
N GLN A 83 -2.99 -0.64 6.18
CA GLN A 83 -3.97 -0.98 7.21
C GLN A 83 -3.27 -1.50 8.46
N LYS A 84 -2.31 -2.40 8.31
CA LYS A 84 -1.53 -2.94 9.44
C LYS A 84 -0.69 -1.87 10.13
N ALA A 85 -0.23 -0.87 9.38
CA ALA A 85 0.48 0.27 9.95
C ALA A 85 -0.45 1.22 10.71
N GLY A 86 -1.76 1.05 10.58
CA GLY A 86 -2.74 1.88 11.28
C GLY A 86 -2.98 3.23 10.61
N VAL A 87 -2.60 3.41 9.36
CA VAL A 87 -2.86 4.65 8.63
C VAL A 87 -4.37 4.85 8.48
N TYR A 88 -5.09 3.78 8.21
CA TYR A 88 -6.55 3.74 8.26
C TYR A 88 -6.98 2.45 8.98
N ALA A 89 -8.24 2.40 9.40
CA ALA A 89 -8.73 1.26 10.17
C ALA A 89 -9.00 0.05 9.27
N ASP A 90 -9.51 0.28 8.06
CA ASP A 90 -9.90 -0.79 7.15
C ASP A 90 -9.83 -0.28 5.72
N ASP A 91 -9.31 -1.10 4.80
CA ASP A 91 -9.21 -0.69 3.40
C ASP A 91 -10.59 -0.54 2.73
N SER A 92 -11.67 -1.02 3.37
CA SER A 92 -13.03 -0.75 2.91
C SER A 92 -13.41 0.73 3.00
N GLN A 93 -12.63 1.55 3.71
CA GLN A 93 -12.81 3.00 3.74
C GLN A 93 -12.47 3.67 2.40
N ILE A 94 -11.74 2.98 1.52
CA ILE A 94 -11.27 3.55 0.25
C ILE A 94 -12.41 3.54 -0.75
N ASP A 95 -12.87 4.74 -1.14
CA ASP A 95 -13.92 4.91 -2.15
C ASP A 95 -13.34 5.30 -3.51
N PHE A 96 -12.17 5.91 -3.53
CA PHE A 96 -11.48 6.27 -4.77
C PHE A 96 -10.07 5.73 -4.72
N LEU A 97 -9.70 4.96 -5.74
CA LEU A 97 -8.37 4.39 -5.84
C LEU A 97 -7.82 4.62 -7.24
N GLN A 98 -6.71 5.32 -7.33
CA GLN A 98 -6.03 5.57 -8.59
C GLN A 98 -4.60 5.05 -8.52
N LEU A 99 -4.22 4.25 -9.49
CA LEU A 99 -2.89 3.67 -9.58
C LEU A 99 -2.34 3.97 -10.96
N THR A 100 -1.21 4.66 -11.01
CA THR A 100 -0.58 5.10 -12.25
C THR A 100 0.84 4.57 -12.34
N ARG A 101 1.17 3.93 -13.47
CA ARG A 101 2.56 3.51 -13.73
C ARG A 101 3.34 4.71 -14.27
N MET A 102 4.44 5.01 -13.60
CA MET A 102 5.34 6.08 -14.02
C MET A 102 6.51 5.49 -14.83
N SER A 103 7.17 6.36 -15.61
CA SER A 103 8.24 5.91 -16.51
C SER A 103 9.60 5.78 -15.83
N GLU A 104 9.85 6.55 -14.76
CA GLU A 104 11.12 6.47 -14.04
C GLU A 104 11.25 5.14 -13.31
N ARG A 105 12.46 4.59 -13.27
CA ARG A 105 12.74 3.26 -12.71
C ARG A 105 13.42 3.37 -11.35
N THR A 106 12.72 3.87 -10.36
CA THR A 106 13.28 4.08 -9.02
C THR A 106 12.94 2.98 -8.03
N GLY A 107 11.98 2.13 -8.35
CA GLY A 107 11.57 1.05 -7.44
C GLY A 107 10.81 1.55 -6.23
N LYS A 108 9.95 2.54 -6.41
CA LYS A 108 9.21 3.17 -5.31
C LYS A 108 7.76 3.40 -5.67
N VAL A 109 6.93 3.59 -4.65
CA VAL A 109 5.56 4.04 -4.82
C VAL A 109 5.37 5.31 -4.00
N PHE A 110 4.72 6.30 -4.60
CA PHE A 110 4.36 7.54 -3.92
C PHE A 110 2.86 7.52 -3.68
N VAL A 111 2.48 7.59 -2.40
CA VAL A 111 1.08 7.41 -1.98
C VAL A 111 0.56 8.72 -1.42
N THR A 112 -0.63 9.11 -1.87
CA THR A 112 -1.35 10.26 -1.30
C THR A 112 -2.72 9.78 -0.84
N ILE A 113 -3.05 10.03 0.41
CA ILE A 113 -4.34 9.65 1.01
C ILE A 113 -4.98 10.89 1.58
N GLU A 114 -6.25 11.09 1.22
CA GLU A 114 -7.01 12.20 1.79
C GLU A 114 -8.46 11.79 2.04
N GLU A 115 -9.07 12.44 3.00
CA GLU A 115 -10.48 12.24 3.27
C GLU A 115 -11.31 12.85 2.16
N ILE A 116 -12.33 12.12 1.71
CA ILE A 116 -13.28 12.64 0.72
C ILE A 116 -14.29 13.49 1.47
N GLY A 117 -14.32 14.77 1.13
CA GLY A 117 -15.26 15.70 1.74
C GLY A 117 -16.67 15.53 1.21
N ASP A 118 -17.62 16.03 1.94
CA ASP A 118 -19.04 16.04 1.56
C ASP A 118 -19.32 17.13 0.54
#